data_e201cee6ea076080f830c1578ca11e92
#
_entry.id   e201cee6ea076080f830c1578ca11e92
#
_cell.length_a   1.000
_cell.length_b   1.000
_cell.length_c   1.000
_cell.angle_alpha   90.00
_cell.angle_beta   90.00
_cell.angle_gamma   90.00
#
_symmetry.space_group_name_H-M   'P 1'
#
loop_
_entity.id
_entity.type
_entity.pdbx_description
1 polymer ?
#
loop_
_entity_poly.entity_id
_entity_poly.type
_entity_poly.pdbx_seq_one_letter_code
_entity_poly.pdbx_strand_id
1 'polypeptide(L)'
;MAEVTQLKRYDVPRINWGKWFLIGVGMLVSAFILLVPMIYIFVQAFSKGLMPVLQNLADPDMLHAIWLTVLIALIAVPVNLVFGILLAWLVTRFNFPGRQLLLTLLDIPFAVSPVVAGLVYLLFYGSNGPLGGWLDEHNLQMMFSWPGMVLVTIFGTCPFVVRELVPVMLSQGSQEDEAAILLGASGWQMFRRVTLPNIRWALLYGVVLTNARAIGEFGAVSVVSGSIRGETLSLPLQIELLEQDYNTVGSFTAAALLTLMAIITLFLKSMLQWRLENQEKRAQQEENHEH
;
A
#
# COMPACT_ATOMS: atom_id res chain seq x y z
N MET A 1 -57.77 -28.76 -30.43
CA MET A 1 -56.68 -27.75 -30.54
C MET A 1 -55.60 -28.14 -29.54
N ALA A 2 -54.51 -28.73 -30.02
CA ALA A 2 -53.45 -29.24 -29.17
C ALA A 2 -52.39 -28.14 -29.01
N GLU A 3 -52.25 -27.68 -27.79
CA GLU A 3 -51.21 -26.71 -27.38
C GLU A 3 -49.88 -27.47 -27.27
N VAL A 4 -49.01 -27.26 -28.24
CA VAL A 4 -47.67 -27.86 -28.26
C VAL A 4 -46.82 -27.11 -27.25
N THR A 5 -46.66 -27.71 -26.07
CA THR A 5 -45.72 -27.24 -25.03
C THR A 5 -44.30 -27.23 -25.60
N GLN A 6 -43.78 -26.07 -25.90
CA GLN A 6 -42.37 -25.84 -26.28
C GLN A 6 -41.48 -26.23 -25.10
N LEU A 7 -40.91 -27.42 -25.14
CA LEU A 7 -39.84 -27.83 -24.23
C LEU A 7 -38.61 -26.90 -24.45
N LYS A 8 -38.37 -26.03 -23.50
CA LYS A 8 -37.18 -25.20 -23.44
C LYS A 8 -35.96 -26.14 -23.39
N ARG A 9 -35.27 -26.28 -24.52
CA ARG A 9 -33.99 -27.00 -24.55
C ARG A 9 -33.05 -26.31 -23.60
N TYR A 10 -32.67 -26.98 -22.52
CA TYR A 10 -31.52 -26.60 -21.71
C TYR A 10 -30.30 -26.80 -22.59
N ASP A 11 -29.70 -25.69 -23.05
CA ASP A 11 -28.40 -25.72 -23.68
C ASP A 11 -27.38 -26.14 -22.62
N VAL A 12 -26.91 -27.37 -22.72
CA VAL A 12 -25.78 -27.86 -21.92
C VAL A 12 -24.57 -26.94 -22.25
N PRO A 13 -23.97 -26.28 -21.29
CA PRO A 13 -22.87 -25.37 -21.56
C PRO A 13 -21.73 -26.15 -22.21
N ARG A 14 -21.51 -25.95 -23.51
CA ARG A 14 -20.38 -26.54 -24.22
C ARG A 14 -19.12 -26.04 -23.58
N ILE A 15 -18.26 -26.96 -23.10
CA ILE A 15 -16.96 -26.64 -22.57
C ILE A 15 -16.20 -25.88 -23.65
N ASN A 16 -16.00 -24.60 -23.43
CA ASN A 16 -15.29 -23.75 -24.38
C ASN A 16 -13.78 -23.95 -24.15
N TRP A 17 -13.21 -24.91 -24.88
CA TRP A 17 -11.80 -25.29 -24.81
C TRP A 17 -10.86 -24.09 -25.01
N GLY A 18 -11.22 -23.14 -25.88
CA GLY A 18 -10.47 -21.91 -26.09
C GLY A 18 -10.38 -21.04 -24.83
N LYS A 19 -11.50 -20.93 -24.09
CA LYS A 19 -11.55 -20.21 -22.81
C LYS A 19 -10.61 -20.86 -21.77
N TRP A 20 -10.68 -22.17 -21.62
CA TRP A 20 -9.85 -22.91 -20.66
C TRP A 20 -8.38 -22.88 -21.03
N PHE A 21 -8.07 -22.96 -22.34
CA PHE A 21 -6.70 -22.82 -22.85
C PHE A 21 -6.13 -21.43 -22.51
N LEU A 22 -6.88 -20.35 -22.78
CA LEU A 22 -6.47 -18.98 -22.45
C LEU A 22 -6.26 -18.78 -20.94
N ILE A 23 -7.18 -19.31 -20.12
CA ILE A 23 -7.04 -19.26 -18.66
C ILE A 23 -5.78 -20.03 -18.23
N GLY A 24 -5.58 -21.24 -18.75
CA GLY A 24 -4.40 -22.07 -18.43
C GLY A 24 -3.08 -21.38 -18.81
N VAL A 25 -2.99 -20.83 -20.01
CA VAL A 25 -1.81 -20.07 -20.47
C VAL A 25 -1.60 -18.83 -19.60
N GLY A 26 -2.65 -18.05 -19.33
CA GLY A 26 -2.57 -16.87 -18.48
C GLY A 26 -2.07 -17.19 -17.06
N MET A 27 -2.62 -18.24 -16.44
CA MET A 27 -2.18 -18.70 -15.12
C MET A 27 -0.74 -19.20 -15.13
N LEU A 28 -0.35 -19.98 -16.16
CA LEU A 28 1.01 -20.51 -16.28
C LEU A 28 2.04 -19.38 -16.45
N VAL A 29 1.78 -18.43 -17.35
CA VAL A 29 2.66 -17.29 -17.59
C VAL A 29 2.76 -16.42 -16.33
N SER A 30 1.64 -16.12 -15.68
CA SER A 30 1.63 -15.36 -14.43
C SER A 30 2.40 -16.07 -13.32
N ALA A 31 2.17 -17.38 -13.15
CA ALA A 31 2.89 -18.19 -12.18
C ALA A 31 4.41 -18.21 -12.46
N PHE A 32 4.80 -18.36 -13.72
CA PHE A 32 6.20 -18.36 -14.10
C PHE A 32 6.88 -17.02 -13.81
N ILE A 33 6.26 -15.90 -14.20
CA ILE A 33 6.83 -14.55 -14.01
C ILE A 33 6.90 -14.17 -12.53
N LEU A 34 5.92 -14.57 -11.72
CA LEU A 34 5.84 -14.16 -10.30
C LEU A 34 6.53 -15.16 -9.36
N LEU A 35 6.28 -16.46 -9.52
CA LEU A 35 6.76 -17.45 -8.56
C LEU A 35 8.24 -17.82 -8.78
N VAL A 36 8.71 -17.87 -10.04
CA VAL A 36 10.10 -18.27 -10.30
C VAL A 36 11.11 -17.30 -9.67
N PRO A 37 11.03 -15.96 -9.87
CA PRO A 37 11.93 -15.04 -9.18
C PRO A 37 11.79 -15.10 -7.66
N MET A 38 10.56 -15.23 -7.15
CA MET A 38 10.33 -15.33 -5.70
C MET A 38 10.97 -16.59 -5.10
N ILE A 39 10.78 -17.76 -5.71
CA ILE A 39 11.41 -19.01 -5.28
C ILE A 39 12.93 -18.88 -5.39
N TYR A 40 13.44 -18.27 -6.46
CA TYR A 40 14.88 -18.07 -6.68
C TYR A 40 15.53 -17.27 -5.54
N ILE A 41 14.86 -16.21 -5.04
CA ILE A 41 15.35 -15.43 -3.89
C ILE A 41 15.57 -16.35 -2.69
N PHE A 42 14.59 -17.19 -2.34
CA PHE A 42 14.72 -18.10 -1.19
C PHE A 42 15.78 -19.18 -1.43
N VAL A 43 15.83 -19.76 -2.62
CA VAL A 43 16.86 -20.77 -2.97
C VAL A 43 18.26 -20.19 -2.83
N GLN A 44 18.49 -18.97 -3.31
CA GLN A 44 19.80 -18.32 -3.21
C GLN A 44 20.13 -17.90 -1.77
N ALA A 45 19.16 -17.39 -1.02
CA ALA A 45 19.36 -17.05 0.40
C ALA A 45 19.85 -18.27 1.21
N PHE A 46 19.28 -19.46 0.96
CA PHE A 46 19.63 -20.71 1.67
C PHE A 46 20.69 -21.55 0.96
N SER A 47 21.28 -21.09 -0.15
CA SER A 47 22.25 -21.86 -0.96
C SER A 47 23.49 -22.31 -0.20
N LYS A 48 23.93 -21.55 0.81
CA LYS A 48 25.06 -21.88 1.70
C LYS A 48 24.63 -22.42 3.06
N GLY A 49 23.36 -22.80 3.20
CA GLY A 49 22.80 -23.36 4.45
C GLY A 49 22.17 -22.26 5.34
N LEU A 50 21.64 -22.70 6.49
CA LEU A 50 20.91 -21.83 7.43
C LEU A 50 21.83 -20.89 8.23
N MET A 51 23.04 -21.35 8.56
CA MET A 51 23.95 -20.61 9.45
C MET A 51 24.34 -19.22 8.89
N PRO A 52 24.75 -19.08 7.61
CA PRO A 52 25.02 -17.79 7.01
C PRO A 52 23.81 -16.86 7.00
N VAL A 53 22.60 -17.39 6.81
CA VAL A 53 21.36 -16.60 6.87
C VAL A 53 21.17 -16.00 8.26
N LEU A 54 21.33 -16.81 9.32
CA LEU A 54 21.21 -16.34 10.70
C LEU A 54 22.28 -15.32 11.06
N GLN A 55 23.51 -15.52 10.59
CA GLN A 55 24.61 -14.57 10.79
C GLN A 55 24.32 -13.23 10.11
N ASN A 56 23.85 -13.23 8.85
CA ASN A 56 23.48 -12.00 8.16
C ASN A 56 22.28 -11.30 8.82
N LEU A 57 21.28 -12.04 9.34
CA LEU A 57 20.16 -11.45 10.07
C LEU A 57 20.56 -10.87 11.43
N ALA A 58 21.60 -11.41 12.06
CA ALA A 58 22.13 -10.91 13.32
C ALA A 58 23.14 -9.77 13.16
N ASP A 59 23.50 -9.42 11.94
CA ASP A 59 24.39 -8.31 11.63
C ASP A 59 23.80 -6.97 12.12
N PRO A 60 24.59 -6.12 12.84
CA PRO A 60 24.07 -4.85 13.32
C PRO A 60 23.52 -3.93 12.25
N ASP A 61 24.15 -3.87 11.06
CA ASP A 61 23.70 -3.05 9.94
C ASP A 61 22.37 -3.56 9.38
N MET A 62 22.19 -4.89 9.31
CA MET A 62 20.95 -5.52 8.91
C MET A 62 19.82 -5.23 9.90
N LEU A 63 20.07 -5.38 11.20
CA LEU A 63 19.08 -5.08 12.24
C LEU A 63 18.69 -3.61 12.21
N HIS A 64 19.65 -2.70 12.01
CA HIS A 64 19.37 -1.30 11.85
C HIS A 64 18.52 -1.01 10.61
N ALA A 65 18.83 -1.61 9.48
CA ALA A 65 18.07 -1.47 8.24
C ALA A 65 16.61 -1.95 8.38
N ILE A 66 16.39 -3.07 9.08
CA ILE A 66 15.07 -3.59 9.43
C ILE A 66 14.33 -2.57 10.31
N TRP A 67 14.99 -2.12 11.39
CA TRP A 67 14.41 -1.15 12.32
C TRP A 67 14.01 0.15 11.61
N LEU A 68 14.91 0.70 10.78
CA LEU A 68 14.67 1.93 10.03
C LEU A 68 13.50 1.79 9.06
N THR A 69 13.42 0.66 8.34
CA THR A 69 12.28 0.37 7.44
C THR A 69 10.96 0.32 8.19
N VAL A 70 10.93 -0.34 9.34
CA VAL A 70 9.74 -0.42 10.20
C VAL A 70 9.39 0.97 10.77
N LEU A 71 10.39 1.74 11.20
CA LEU A 71 10.20 3.09 11.73
C LEU A 71 9.58 4.02 10.69
N ILE A 72 10.12 4.01 9.45
CA ILE A 72 9.59 4.81 8.34
C ILE A 72 8.13 4.44 8.07
N ALA A 73 7.82 3.15 7.97
CA ALA A 73 6.46 2.69 7.75
C ALA A 73 5.54 3.06 8.93
N LEU A 74 6.01 2.90 10.17
CA LEU A 74 5.25 3.22 11.39
C LEU A 74 4.87 4.70 11.48
N ILE A 75 5.66 5.60 10.91
CA ILE A 75 5.36 7.04 10.87
C ILE A 75 4.55 7.37 9.61
N ALA A 76 4.97 6.91 8.44
CA ALA A 76 4.35 7.26 7.17
C ALA A 76 2.90 6.75 7.06
N VAL A 77 2.62 5.54 7.52
CA VAL A 77 1.29 4.94 7.42
C VAL A 77 0.23 5.69 8.24
N PRO A 78 0.42 6.01 9.54
CA PRO A 78 -0.55 6.79 10.31
C PRO A 78 -0.73 8.22 9.77
N VAL A 79 0.34 8.87 9.30
CA VAL A 79 0.23 10.20 8.70
C VAL A 79 -0.63 10.15 7.45
N ASN A 80 -0.36 9.20 6.55
CA ASN A 80 -1.16 9.00 5.34
C ASN A 80 -2.60 8.57 5.63
N LEU A 81 -2.81 7.83 6.71
CA LEU A 81 -4.14 7.45 7.16
C LEU A 81 -4.98 8.68 7.55
N VAL A 82 -4.43 9.54 8.41
CA VAL A 82 -5.10 10.77 8.83
C VAL A 82 -5.36 11.68 7.64
N PHE A 83 -4.34 11.93 6.83
CA PHE A 83 -4.43 12.74 5.63
C PHE A 83 -5.44 12.16 4.62
N GLY A 84 -5.39 10.85 4.39
CA GLY A 84 -6.28 10.15 3.47
C GLY A 84 -7.75 10.19 3.90
N ILE A 85 -8.03 10.03 5.19
CA ILE A 85 -9.39 10.17 5.73
C ILE A 85 -9.91 11.59 5.54
N LEU A 86 -9.10 12.59 5.91
CA LEU A 86 -9.49 14.00 5.78
C LEU A 86 -9.78 14.37 4.33
N LEU A 87 -8.91 13.98 3.41
CA LEU A 87 -9.09 14.25 1.98
C LEU A 87 -10.27 13.49 1.38
N ALA A 88 -10.41 12.19 1.68
CA ALA A 88 -11.53 11.41 1.20
C ALA A 88 -12.86 12.00 1.69
N TRP A 89 -12.93 12.40 2.95
CA TRP A 89 -14.12 13.04 3.52
C TRP A 89 -14.39 14.39 2.88
N LEU A 90 -13.36 15.25 2.74
CA LEU A 90 -13.48 16.54 2.07
C LEU A 90 -14.05 16.41 0.65
N VAL A 91 -13.46 15.48 -0.12
CA VAL A 91 -13.83 15.29 -1.53
C VAL A 91 -15.20 14.64 -1.70
N THR A 92 -15.63 13.78 -0.79
CA THR A 92 -16.89 13.03 -0.94
C THR A 92 -18.09 13.78 -0.37
N ARG A 93 -17.91 14.60 0.67
CA ARG A 93 -19.00 15.29 1.38
C ARG A 93 -19.17 16.75 1.02
N PHE A 94 -18.16 17.38 0.44
CA PHE A 94 -18.23 18.81 0.11
C PHE A 94 -18.08 19.05 -1.40
N ASN A 95 -18.92 19.94 -1.93
CA ASN A 95 -18.81 20.44 -3.28
C ASN A 95 -18.12 21.82 -3.23
N PHE A 96 -16.89 21.89 -3.73
CA PHE A 96 -16.11 23.13 -3.77
C PHE A 96 -15.40 23.27 -5.11
N PRO A 97 -15.13 24.51 -5.55
CA PRO A 97 -14.34 24.74 -6.76
C PRO A 97 -12.92 24.20 -6.55
N GLY A 98 -12.40 23.44 -7.53
CA GLY A 98 -11.08 22.81 -7.40
C GLY A 98 -11.06 21.37 -6.87
N ARG A 99 -12.23 20.79 -6.53
CA ARG A 99 -12.33 19.38 -6.12
C ARG A 99 -11.65 18.43 -7.11
N GLN A 100 -11.92 18.61 -8.40
CA GLN A 100 -11.33 17.79 -9.46
C GLN A 100 -9.81 18.02 -9.58
N LEU A 101 -9.37 19.25 -9.42
CA LEU A 101 -7.93 19.58 -9.40
C LEU A 101 -7.23 18.89 -8.23
N LEU A 102 -7.83 18.90 -7.04
CA LEU A 102 -7.28 18.23 -5.86
C LEU A 102 -7.12 16.71 -6.08
N LEU A 103 -8.14 16.06 -6.67
CA LEU A 103 -8.07 14.63 -7.03
C LEU A 103 -6.95 14.36 -8.04
N THR A 104 -6.79 15.24 -9.05
CA THR A 104 -5.71 15.11 -10.04
C THR A 104 -4.33 15.31 -9.40
N LEU A 105 -4.20 16.25 -8.46
CA LEU A 105 -2.95 16.47 -7.72
C LEU A 105 -2.55 15.25 -6.87
N LEU A 106 -3.52 14.53 -6.31
CA LEU A 106 -3.27 13.28 -5.58
C LEU A 106 -2.74 12.15 -6.48
N ASP A 107 -2.90 12.26 -7.78
CA ASP A 107 -2.36 11.27 -8.73
C ASP A 107 -0.91 11.58 -9.15
N ILE A 108 -0.35 12.74 -8.81
CA ILE A 108 1.03 13.12 -9.14
C ILE A 108 2.05 12.08 -8.68
N PRO A 109 2.01 11.53 -7.44
CA PRO A 109 2.96 10.53 -7.01
C PRO A 109 2.99 9.26 -7.86
N PHE A 110 1.91 8.94 -8.59
CA PHE A 110 1.88 7.82 -9.52
C PHE A 110 2.45 8.17 -10.91
N ALA A 111 2.35 9.45 -11.30
CA ALA A 111 2.81 9.93 -12.60
C ALA A 111 4.32 10.25 -12.61
N VAL A 112 4.87 10.62 -11.46
CA VAL A 112 6.27 11.03 -11.31
C VAL A 112 7.13 9.82 -10.93
N SER A 113 8.29 9.66 -11.56
CA SER A 113 9.26 8.64 -11.12
C SER A 113 9.67 8.88 -9.66
N PRO A 114 9.69 7.83 -8.81
CA PRO A 114 10.11 7.95 -7.42
C PRO A 114 11.49 8.61 -7.25
N VAL A 115 12.45 8.29 -8.11
CA VAL A 115 13.80 8.89 -8.10
C VAL A 115 13.73 10.40 -8.37
N VAL A 116 12.92 10.82 -9.34
CA VAL A 116 12.72 12.25 -9.64
C VAL A 116 12.05 12.95 -8.47
N ALA A 117 11.06 12.33 -7.85
CA ALA A 117 10.45 12.87 -6.65
C ALA A 117 11.48 13.07 -5.52
N GLY A 118 12.31 12.04 -5.25
CA GLY A 118 13.41 12.15 -4.27
C GLY A 118 14.37 13.29 -4.59
N LEU A 119 14.72 13.48 -5.87
CA LEU A 119 15.57 14.58 -6.30
C LEU A 119 14.92 15.96 -6.06
N VAL A 120 13.63 16.10 -6.34
CA VAL A 120 12.89 17.35 -6.06
C VAL A 120 12.91 17.67 -4.57
N TYR A 121 12.68 16.67 -3.71
CA TYR A 121 12.78 16.84 -2.26
C TYR A 121 14.20 17.23 -1.82
N LEU A 122 15.23 16.58 -2.37
CA LEU A 122 16.63 16.92 -2.08
C LEU A 122 16.97 18.36 -2.50
N LEU A 123 16.51 18.81 -3.67
CA LEU A 123 16.73 20.17 -4.15
C LEU A 123 15.95 21.20 -3.34
N PHE A 124 14.80 20.86 -2.80
CA PHE A 124 13.94 21.78 -2.06
C PHE A 124 14.32 21.91 -0.58
N TYR A 125 14.66 20.80 0.08
CA TYR A 125 14.99 20.73 1.51
C TYR A 125 16.49 20.63 1.80
N GLY A 126 17.34 20.41 0.80
CA GLY A 126 18.80 20.39 0.94
C GLY A 126 19.35 21.80 1.25
N SER A 127 20.56 21.88 1.80
CA SER A 127 21.18 23.12 2.28
C SER A 127 21.22 24.26 1.24
N ASN A 128 21.28 23.94 -0.04
CA ASN A 128 21.23 24.91 -1.14
C ASN A 128 19.79 25.20 -1.64
N GLY A 129 18.80 24.57 -1.06
CA GLY A 129 17.41 24.72 -1.46
C GLY A 129 16.67 25.89 -0.80
N PRO A 130 15.45 26.21 -1.24
CA PRO A 130 14.66 27.31 -0.70
C PRO A 130 14.41 27.23 0.81
N LEU A 131 14.28 26.01 1.37
CA LEU A 131 14.10 25.79 2.81
C LEU A 131 15.39 25.41 3.53
N GLY A 132 16.49 25.12 2.81
CA GLY A 132 17.74 24.64 3.39
C GLY A 132 18.32 25.60 4.43
N GLY A 133 18.47 26.89 4.10
CA GLY A 133 19.00 27.89 5.03
C GLY A 133 18.18 27.98 6.32
N TRP A 134 16.86 27.98 6.25
CA TRP A 134 16.00 28.00 7.44
C TRP A 134 16.13 26.71 8.27
N LEU A 135 16.23 25.55 7.63
CA LEU A 135 16.44 24.28 8.32
C LEU A 135 17.81 24.23 9.03
N ASP A 136 18.85 24.68 8.35
CA ASP A 136 20.23 24.73 8.90
C ASP A 136 20.31 25.68 10.10
N GLU A 137 19.67 26.86 10.06
CA GLU A 137 19.59 27.80 11.19
C GLU A 137 18.92 27.19 12.43
N HIS A 138 17.96 26.24 12.21
CA HIS A 138 17.26 25.57 13.31
C HIS A 138 17.86 24.20 13.68
N ASN A 139 19.02 23.84 13.12
CA ASN A 139 19.66 22.52 13.28
C ASN A 139 18.74 21.33 12.95
N LEU A 140 17.86 21.48 11.93
CA LEU A 140 16.93 20.47 11.47
C LEU A 140 17.49 19.81 10.22
N GLN A 141 18.18 18.70 10.37
CA GLN A 141 18.67 17.92 9.23
C GLN A 141 17.52 17.08 8.62
N MET A 142 17.00 17.51 7.47
CA MET A 142 15.95 16.80 6.77
C MET A 142 16.51 15.81 5.74
N MET A 143 17.48 16.21 4.93
CA MET A 143 18.09 15.35 3.93
C MET A 143 19.26 14.56 4.51
N PHE A 144 19.53 13.39 3.91
CA PHE A 144 20.53 12.42 4.38
C PHE A 144 20.30 11.97 5.82
N SER A 145 19.01 11.84 6.19
CA SER A 145 18.57 11.46 7.52
C SER A 145 17.19 10.79 7.45
N TRP A 146 16.79 10.08 8.50
CA TRP A 146 15.51 9.36 8.53
C TRP A 146 14.26 10.26 8.32
N PRO A 147 14.18 11.55 8.75
CA PRO A 147 13.01 12.38 8.48
C PRO A 147 12.79 12.64 7.00
N GLY A 148 13.85 12.84 6.22
CA GLY A 148 13.73 12.97 4.76
C GLY A 148 13.19 11.70 4.10
N MET A 149 13.65 10.53 4.56
CA MET A 149 13.16 9.24 4.09
C MET A 149 11.66 9.07 4.41
N VAL A 150 11.22 9.45 5.61
CA VAL A 150 9.80 9.45 5.98
C VAL A 150 9.00 10.38 5.07
N LEU A 151 9.50 11.59 4.82
CA LEU A 151 8.79 12.61 4.02
C LEU A 151 8.53 12.13 2.58
N VAL A 152 9.54 11.56 1.91
CA VAL A 152 9.37 11.05 0.55
C VAL A 152 8.50 9.79 0.52
N THR A 153 8.54 8.97 1.56
CA THR A 153 7.67 7.80 1.68
C THR A 153 6.20 8.23 1.87
N ILE A 154 5.93 9.25 2.69
CA ILE A 154 4.58 9.84 2.83
C ILE A 154 4.08 10.31 1.47
N PHE A 155 4.89 11.07 0.72
CA PHE A 155 4.53 11.54 -0.60
C PHE A 155 4.20 10.38 -1.56
N GLY A 156 5.08 9.39 -1.67
CA GLY A 156 4.90 8.25 -2.57
C GLY A 156 3.72 7.35 -2.23
N THR A 157 3.27 7.38 -0.96
CA THR A 157 2.19 6.49 -0.47
C THR A 157 0.89 7.22 -0.12
N CYS A 158 0.84 8.56 -0.16
CA CYS A 158 -0.35 9.33 0.20
C CYS A 158 -1.62 9.02 -0.63
N PRO A 159 -1.55 8.69 -1.94
CA PRO A 159 -2.76 8.43 -2.71
C PRO A 159 -3.48 7.13 -2.34
N PHE A 160 -2.78 6.15 -1.76
CA PHE A 160 -3.35 4.80 -1.57
C PHE A 160 -4.59 4.81 -0.67
N VAL A 161 -4.53 5.48 0.49
CA VAL A 161 -5.68 5.56 1.40
C VAL A 161 -6.86 6.29 0.75
N VAL A 162 -6.59 7.40 0.07
CA VAL A 162 -7.65 8.21 -0.58
C VAL A 162 -8.36 7.40 -1.66
N ARG A 163 -7.60 6.70 -2.50
CA ARG A 163 -8.14 5.87 -3.60
C ARG A 163 -9.01 4.72 -3.11
N GLU A 164 -8.72 4.17 -1.94
CA GLU A 164 -9.55 3.13 -1.33
C GLU A 164 -10.81 3.69 -0.68
N LEU A 165 -10.72 4.86 -0.04
CA LEU A 165 -11.84 5.44 0.70
C LEU A 165 -12.86 6.14 -0.20
N VAL A 166 -12.43 6.90 -1.21
CA VAL A 166 -13.33 7.73 -2.03
C VAL A 166 -14.42 6.92 -2.72
N PRO A 167 -14.14 5.79 -3.41
CA PRO A 167 -15.20 4.98 -4.03
C PRO A 167 -16.22 4.44 -3.02
N VAL A 168 -15.74 3.97 -1.86
CA VAL A 168 -16.59 3.42 -0.80
C VAL A 168 -17.49 4.50 -0.21
N MET A 169 -16.94 5.67 0.11
CA MET A 169 -17.70 6.79 0.64
C MET A 169 -18.73 7.35 -0.36
N LEU A 170 -18.40 7.33 -1.66
CA LEU A 170 -19.35 7.74 -2.70
C LEU A 170 -20.48 6.71 -2.89
N SER A 171 -20.19 5.41 -2.80
CA SER A 171 -21.20 4.36 -2.92
C SER A 171 -22.17 4.31 -1.74
N GLN A 172 -21.70 4.62 -0.53
CA GLN A 172 -22.54 4.70 0.68
C GLN A 172 -23.45 5.94 0.68
N GLY A 173 -23.08 7.00 -0.02
CA GLY A 173 -23.81 8.26 0.00
C GLY A 173 -23.71 9.01 1.33
N SER A 174 -24.55 10.04 1.51
CA SER A 174 -24.57 10.93 2.68
C SER A 174 -25.79 10.75 3.58
N GLN A 175 -26.70 9.85 3.23
CA GLN A 175 -28.02 9.72 3.91
C GLN A 175 -27.93 9.44 5.40
N GLU A 176 -27.01 8.54 5.80
CA GLU A 176 -26.81 8.20 7.22
C GLU A 176 -26.15 9.34 7.99
N ASP A 177 -25.21 10.05 7.36
CA ASP A 177 -24.56 11.23 7.95
C ASP A 177 -25.59 12.37 8.17
N GLU A 178 -26.46 12.61 7.18
CA GLU A 178 -27.54 13.62 7.26
C GLU A 178 -28.57 13.24 8.34
N ALA A 179 -28.99 11.98 8.40
CA ALA A 179 -29.88 11.49 9.43
C ALA A 179 -29.30 11.68 10.84
N ALA A 180 -28.01 11.39 11.04
CA ALA A 180 -27.34 11.60 12.31
C ALA A 180 -27.33 13.09 12.73
N ILE A 181 -27.10 14.01 11.80
CA ILE A 181 -27.15 15.45 12.06
C ILE A 181 -28.56 15.90 12.41
N LEU A 182 -29.59 15.42 11.70
CA LEU A 182 -30.99 15.71 12.01
C LEU A 182 -31.42 15.23 13.40
N LEU A 183 -30.81 14.15 13.88
CA LEU A 183 -31.00 13.63 15.25
C LEU A 183 -30.17 14.39 16.30
N GLY A 184 -29.47 15.46 15.93
CA GLY A 184 -28.74 16.34 16.84
C GLY A 184 -27.28 15.91 17.10
N ALA A 185 -26.72 14.99 16.32
CA ALA A 185 -25.31 14.64 16.44
C ALA A 185 -24.41 15.79 16.01
N SER A 186 -23.35 16.08 16.79
CA SER A 186 -22.27 16.96 16.34
C SER A 186 -21.47 16.34 15.20
N GLY A 187 -20.78 17.14 14.37
CA GLY A 187 -19.97 16.63 13.25
C GLY A 187 -18.94 15.58 13.68
N TRP A 188 -18.32 15.72 14.87
CA TRP A 188 -17.41 14.73 15.43
C TRP A 188 -18.13 13.44 15.87
N GLN A 189 -19.32 13.56 16.45
CA GLN A 189 -20.13 12.40 16.83
C GLN A 189 -20.60 11.62 15.59
N MET A 190 -21.07 12.32 14.56
CA MET A 190 -21.42 11.74 13.26
C MET A 190 -20.22 11.00 12.65
N PHE A 191 -19.07 11.67 12.51
CA PHE A 191 -17.87 11.06 11.96
C PHE A 191 -17.47 9.78 12.74
N ARG A 192 -17.38 9.84 14.08
CA ARG A 192 -16.91 8.71 14.88
C ARG A 192 -17.90 7.56 14.97
N ARG A 193 -19.22 7.84 14.98
CA ARG A 193 -20.27 6.84 15.22
C ARG A 193 -20.93 6.31 13.95
N VAL A 194 -20.87 7.07 12.85
CA VAL A 194 -21.51 6.72 11.58
C VAL A 194 -20.46 6.55 10.50
N THR A 195 -19.76 7.61 10.08
CA THR A 195 -18.85 7.58 8.94
C THR A 195 -17.70 6.59 9.17
N LEU A 196 -16.96 6.68 10.28
CA LEU A 196 -15.79 5.85 10.56
C LEU A 196 -16.09 4.35 10.65
N PRO A 197 -17.16 3.90 11.33
CA PRO A 197 -17.55 2.49 11.31
C PRO A 197 -17.90 1.97 9.92
N ASN A 198 -18.55 2.79 9.11
CA ASN A 198 -18.96 2.41 7.76
C ASN A 198 -17.76 2.23 6.81
N ILE A 199 -16.74 3.07 6.94
CA ILE A 199 -15.53 3.00 6.09
C ILE A 199 -14.42 2.13 6.69
N ARG A 200 -14.59 1.57 7.87
CA ARG A 200 -13.52 0.88 8.64
C ARG A 200 -12.76 -0.19 7.84
N TRP A 201 -13.47 -0.92 7.01
CA TRP A 201 -12.87 -2.00 6.23
C TRP A 201 -12.05 -1.47 5.04
N ALA A 202 -12.58 -0.51 4.32
CA ALA A 202 -11.83 0.19 3.26
C ALA A 202 -10.59 0.87 3.85
N LEU A 203 -10.73 1.43 5.04
CA LEU A 203 -9.64 2.04 5.79
C LEU A 203 -8.55 1.03 6.15
N LEU A 204 -8.92 -0.13 6.71
CA LEU A 204 -7.98 -1.21 7.01
C LEU A 204 -7.28 -1.71 5.74
N TYR A 205 -8.01 -1.84 4.65
CA TYR A 205 -7.44 -2.21 3.36
C TYR A 205 -6.43 -1.17 2.87
N GLY A 206 -6.78 0.12 2.91
CA GLY A 206 -5.89 1.23 2.57
C GLY A 206 -4.62 1.25 3.43
N VAL A 207 -4.73 0.99 4.75
CA VAL A 207 -3.59 0.87 5.66
C VAL A 207 -2.64 -0.25 5.24
N VAL A 208 -3.19 -1.45 4.99
CA VAL A 208 -2.37 -2.61 4.59
C VAL A 208 -1.65 -2.36 3.27
N LEU A 209 -2.34 -1.74 2.31
CA LEU A 209 -1.76 -1.41 1.00
C LEU A 209 -0.67 -0.33 1.12
N THR A 210 -0.93 0.72 1.89
CA THR A 210 0.03 1.80 2.18
C THR A 210 1.27 1.23 2.88
N ASN A 211 1.09 0.34 3.86
CA ASN A 211 2.18 -0.31 4.58
C ASN A 211 3.05 -1.18 3.64
N ALA A 212 2.43 -2.00 2.80
CA ALA A 212 3.15 -2.81 1.82
C ALA A 212 4.01 -1.95 0.89
N ARG A 213 3.47 -0.81 0.45
CA ARG A 213 4.18 0.13 -0.43
C ARG A 213 5.28 0.87 0.31
N ALA A 214 5.05 1.30 1.56
CA ALA A 214 6.03 2.02 2.37
C ALA A 214 7.26 1.16 2.71
N ILE A 215 7.07 -0.11 3.06
CA ILE A 215 8.16 -1.04 3.37
C ILE A 215 9.05 -1.30 2.13
N GLY A 216 8.48 -1.32 0.94
CA GLY A 216 9.20 -1.54 -0.32
C GLY A 216 9.64 -0.25 -1.03
N GLU A 217 9.60 0.91 -0.36
CA GLU A 217 10.04 2.16 -0.99
C GLU A 217 11.55 2.18 -1.17
N PHE A 218 11.97 2.32 -2.42
CA PHE A 218 13.39 2.33 -2.81
C PHE A 218 13.76 3.62 -3.54
N GLY A 219 13.11 3.92 -4.64
CA GLY A 219 13.56 4.93 -5.60
C GLY A 219 13.68 6.36 -5.02
N ALA A 220 12.68 6.83 -4.27
CA ALA A 220 12.74 8.16 -3.67
C ALA A 220 13.68 8.17 -2.45
N VAL A 221 13.65 7.09 -1.68
CA VAL A 221 14.48 6.94 -0.47
C VAL A 221 15.95 6.85 -0.83
N SER A 222 16.37 6.20 -1.93
CA SER A 222 17.77 6.09 -2.34
C SER A 222 18.43 7.45 -2.59
N VAL A 223 17.66 8.42 -3.06
CA VAL A 223 18.16 9.79 -3.32
C VAL A 223 18.35 10.59 -2.04
N VAL A 224 17.39 10.47 -1.08
CA VAL A 224 17.38 11.34 0.11
C VAL A 224 18.08 10.75 1.33
N SER A 225 18.38 9.43 1.32
CA SER A 225 18.99 8.74 2.47
C SER A 225 20.48 9.02 2.63
N GLY A 226 21.20 9.23 1.53
CA GLY A 226 22.68 9.33 1.53
C GLY A 226 23.38 7.99 1.70
N SER A 227 22.66 6.88 1.85
CA SER A 227 23.18 5.50 1.91
C SER A 227 24.27 5.27 2.96
N ILE A 228 24.12 5.85 4.16
CA ILE A 228 25.08 5.72 5.25
C ILE A 228 24.81 4.42 6.03
N ARG A 229 25.82 3.54 6.11
CA ARG A 229 25.73 2.28 6.85
C ARG A 229 25.44 2.50 8.32
N GLY A 230 24.53 1.72 8.89
CA GLY A 230 24.15 1.82 10.30
C GLY A 230 23.38 3.08 10.68
N GLU A 231 23.04 3.98 9.72
CA GLU A 231 22.31 5.22 9.98
C GLU A 231 21.08 5.41 9.07
N THR A 232 21.27 5.39 7.75
CA THR A 232 20.21 5.77 6.80
C THR A 232 19.93 4.72 5.73
N LEU A 233 20.40 3.49 5.91
CA LEU A 233 20.08 2.38 5.03
C LEU A 233 18.77 1.70 5.48
N SER A 234 17.72 1.85 4.67
CA SER A 234 16.52 1.01 4.79
C SER A 234 16.78 -0.39 4.21
N LEU A 235 15.92 -1.36 4.49
CA LEU A 235 16.11 -2.74 4.04
C LEU A 235 16.24 -2.86 2.50
N PRO A 236 15.43 -2.16 1.66
CA PRO A 236 15.67 -2.13 0.22
C PRO A 236 17.04 -1.56 -0.18
N LEU A 237 17.52 -0.52 0.49
CA LEU A 237 18.87 0.04 0.23
C LEU A 237 20.00 -0.88 0.72
N GLN A 238 19.78 -1.60 1.81
CA GLN A 238 20.73 -2.60 2.31
C GLN A 238 20.90 -3.75 1.32
N ILE A 239 19.82 -4.17 0.63
CA ILE A 239 19.89 -5.18 -0.43
C ILE A 239 20.82 -4.72 -1.55
N GLU A 240 20.62 -3.48 -2.03
CA GLU A 240 21.45 -2.91 -3.09
C GLU A 240 22.92 -2.82 -2.67
N LEU A 241 23.19 -2.34 -1.46
CA LEU A 241 24.54 -2.19 -0.95
C LEU A 241 25.26 -3.53 -0.81
N LEU A 242 24.58 -4.55 -0.27
CA LEU A 242 25.14 -5.89 -0.16
C LEU A 242 25.43 -6.52 -1.53
N GLU A 243 24.60 -6.21 -2.55
CA GLU A 243 24.87 -6.65 -3.93
C GLU A 243 26.10 -5.94 -4.51
N GLN A 244 26.25 -4.64 -4.29
CA GLN A 244 27.44 -3.87 -4.70
C GLN A 244 28.72 -4.37 -4.01
N ASP A 245 28.60 -4.85 -2.76
CA ASP A 245 29.71 -5.46 -1.99
C ASP A 245 30.01 -6.91 -2.40
N TYR A 246 29.30 -7.47 -3.40
CA TYR A 246 29.39 -8.88 -3.79
C TYR A 246 29.03 -9.87 -2.68
N ASN A 247 28.30 -9.42 -1.63
CA ASN A 247 27.76 -10.29 -0.59
C ASN A 247 26.40 -10.87 -1.02
N THR A 248 26.45 -11.77 -1.99
CA THR A 248 25.26 -12.37 -2.60
C THR A 248 24.35 -13.05 -1.58
N VAL A 249 24.90 -13.77 -0.59
CA VAL A 249 24.08 -14.43 0.42
C VAL A 249 23.39 -13.44 1.34
N GLY A 250 24.09 -12.36 1.72
CA GLY A 250 23.53 -11.28 2.52
C GLY A 250 22.40 -10.55 1.78
N SER A 251 22.64 -10.19 0.51
CA SER A 251 21.67 -9.54 -0.37
C SER A 251 20.39 -10.39 -0.53
N PHE A 252 20.52 -11.68 -0.87
CA PHE A 252 19.37 -12.57 -0.97
C PHE A 252 18.69 -12.86 0.37
N THR A 253 19.42 -12.86 1.49
CA THR A 253 18.82 -12.96 2.84
C THR A 253 17.95 -11.76 3.15
N ALA A 254 18.44 -10.53 2.88
CA ALA A 254 17.68 -9.30 3.06
C ALA A 254 16.46 -9.25 2.12
N ALA A 255 16.63 -9.66 0.85
CA ALA A 255 15.54 -9.76 -0.13
C ALA A 255 14.47 -10.80 0.28
N ALA A 256 14.87 -11.95 0.81
CA ALA A 256 13.96 -12.98 1.32
C ALA A 256 13.16 -12.45 2.52
N LEU A 257 13.79 -11.71 3.43
CA LEU A 257 13.11 -11.08 4.56
C LEU A 257 12.08 -10.03 4.08
N LEU A 258 12.48 -9.14 3.16
CA LEU A 258 11.58 -8.14 2.58
C LEU A 258 10.39 -8.80 1.86
N THR A 259 10.66 -9.87 1.11
CA THR A 259 9.63 -10.67 0.43
C THR A 259 8.68 -11.32 1.44
N LEU A 260 9.20 -11.85 2.55
CA LEU A 260 8.38 -12.43 3.61
C LEU A 260 7.48 -11.36 4.27
N MET A 261 8.00 -10.17 4.55
CA MET A 261 7.22 -9.05 5.06
C MET A 261 6.09 -8.65 4.08
N ALA A 262 6.39 -8.61 2.77
CA ALA A 262 5.40 -8.35 1.74
C ALA A 262 4.33 -9.46 1.66
N ILE A 263 4.70 -10.72 1.72
CA ILE A 263 3.76 -11.86 1.72
C ILE A 263 2.83 -11.78 2.93
N ILE A 264 3.37 -11.53 4.13
CA ILE A 264 2.56 -11.37 5.35
C ILE A 264 1.54 -10.23 5.17
N THR A 265 1.97 -9.10 4.62
CA THR A 265 1.09 -7.96 4.37
C THR A 265 -0.01 -8.30 3.35
N LEU A 266 0.33 -9.00 2.26
CA LEU A 266 -0.63 -9.45 1.26
C LEU A 266 -1.60 -10.50 1.82
N PHE A 267 -1.12 -11.39 2.69
CA PHE A 267 -1.98 -12.36 3.36
C PHE A 267 -2.99 -11.67 4.28
N LEU A 268 -2.55 -10.69 5.06
CA LEU A 268 -3.45 -9.86 5.88
C LEU A 268 -4.49 -9.15 5.02
N LYS A 269 -4.09 -8.58 3.88
CA LYS A 269 -4.99 -7.99 2.89
C LYS A 269 -6.05 -8.98 2.41
N SER A 270 -5.61 -10.15 1.95
CA SER A 270 -6.52 -11.19 1.44
C SER A 270 -7.51 -11.68 2.51
N MET A 271 -7.04 -11.84 3.74
CA MET A 271 -7.90 -12.22 4.88
C MET A 271 -8.95 -11.15 5.20
N LEU A 272 -8.57 -9.88 5.12
CA LEU A 272 -9.50 -8.74 5.31
C LEU A 272 -10.55 -8.69 4.20
N GLN A 273 -10.15 -8.88 2.94
CA GLN A 273 -11.08 -8.94 1.81
C GLN A 273 -12.10 -10.07 1.96
N TRP A 274 -11.63 -11.27 2.28
CA TRP A 274 -12.50 -12.42 2.48
C TRP A 274 -13.54 -12.20 3.61
N ARG A 275 -13.13 -11.54 4.70
CA ARG A 275 -14.06 -11.17 5.78
C ARG A 275 -15.11 -10.17 5.32
N LEU A 276 -14.73 -9.19 4.50
CA LEU A 276 -15.65 -8.19 3.92
C LEU A 276 -16.73 -8.87 3.06
N GLU A 277 -16.30 -9.65 2.08
CA GLU A 277 -17.21 -10.35 1.17
C GLU A 277 -18.19 -11.26 1.91
N ASN A 278 -17.73 -11.91 2.98
CA ASN A 278 -18.59 -12.77 3.79
C ASN A 278 -19.59 -11.97 4.63
N GLN A 279 -19.28 -10.75 5.06
CA GLN A 279 -20.24 -9.90 5.78
C GLN A 279 -21.31 -9.35 4.84
N GLU A 280 -20.93 -8.91 3.65
CA GLU A 280 -21.87 -8.45 2.61
C GLU A 280 -22.84 -9.58 2.19
N LYS A 281 -22.32 -10.78 1.98
CA LYS A 281 -23.16 -11.95 1.66
C LYS A 281 -24.15 -12.28 2.77
N ARG A 282 -23.76 -12.15 4.04
CA ARG A 282 -24.67 -12.38 5.19
C ARG A 282 -25.75 -11.31 5.27
N ALA A 283 -25.39 -10.04 5.12
CA ALA A 283 -26.36 -8.94 5.11
C ALA A 283 -27.38 -9.09 3.99
N GLN A 284 -26.95 -9.47 2.77
CA GLN A 284 -27.86 -9.75 1.64
C GLN A 284 -28.77 -10.97 1.88
N GLN A 285 -28.31 -11.98 2.60
CA GLN A 285 -29.12 -13.16 2.96
C GLN A 285 -30.17 -12.82 4.01
N GLU A 286 -29.84 -11.99 4.98
CA GLU A 286 -30.78 -11.52 6.02
C GLU A 286 -31.89 -10.67 5.37
N GLU A 287 -31.54 -9.75 4.47
CA GLU A 287 -32.49 -8.91 3.74
C GLU A 287 -33.46 -9.74 2.86
N ASN A 288 -32.94 -10.79 2.21
CA ASN A 288 -33.77 -11.71 1.41
C ASN A 288 -34.67 -12.66 2.24
N HIS A 289 -34.43 -12.80 3.54
CA HIS A 289 -35.27 -13.59 4.44
C HIS A 289 -36.37 -12.77 5.11
N GLU A 290 -36.27 -11.44 5.11
CA GLU A 290 -37.27 -10.53 5.65
C GLU A 290 -38.35 -10.12 4.63
N HIS A 291 -38.16 -10.45 3.36
CA HIS A 291 -39.11 -10.28 2.26
C HIS A 291 -39.71 -11.63 1.81
#